data_631ad277c088fd7ab44615d014e61d1d
#
_entry.id   631ad277c088fd7ab44615d014e61d1d
#
_cell.length_a   1.000
_cell.length_b   1.000
_cell.length_c   1.000
_cell.angle_alpha   90.00
_cell.angle_beta   90.00
_cell.angle_gamma   90.00
#
_symmetry.space_group_name_H-M   'P 1'
#
loop_
_entity.id
_entity.type
_entity.pdbx_description
1 polymer ?
#
loop_
_entity_poly.entity_id
_entity_poly.type
_entity_poly.pdbx_seq_one_letter_code
_entity_poly.pdbx_strand_id
1 'polypeptide(L)'
;ERLKIGVDVDDVLYLCNQHALDMLSKDKAYLPLNIYDITGWGTSKNSILDERIAYFSKVDFVENQPIIRGAKKFIEELSKKGDVIFVTAVGANCMTARAQRLIKDFPMIPERNIMIGARKDLMALDILLDDGAHNILGSNATYPVLFRRPWNNNLTGLLSVNNYESFLKLVDQIIIQRNSTYNLENGGVICLVGPSGSGKAELAKELIKDSHFARPVTTTTRKRRPNEDQDYNYISREQFEKNQDKGVFLESTVYGGEYYGATFEAVDKIVQQKRIAVMPIDICGAITIKSVFPKNSVLVFLEKGKSAVIHNILSMDCPQDEKVLRLLSIDAEYKNIDICDTIVSMNQPLDKALKQLKNSLELS
;
A
#
# COMPACT_ATOMS: atom_id res chain seq x y z
N GLU A 1 -2.11 -2.06 -23.99
CA GLU A 1 -0.75 -2.54 -23.66
C GLU A 1 -0.84 -3.36 -22.37
N ARG A 2 -0.20 -4.55 -22.34
CA ARG A 2 -0.21 -5.39 -21.13
C ARG A 2 0.58 -4.71 -20.02
N LEU A 3 0.14 -4.86 -18.77
CA LEU A 3 0.86 -4.38 -17.60
C LEU A 3 2.23 -5.05 -17.47
N LYS A 4 3.27 -4.29 -17.23
CA LYS A 4 4.62 -4.78 -16.88
C LYS A 4 4.71 -4.91 -15.36
N ILE A 5 4.73 -6.14 -14.87
CA ILE A 5 4.65 -6.44 -13.44
C ILE A 5 5.97 -7.02 -12.96
N GLY A 6 6.75 -6.21 -12.26
CA GLY A 6 7.96 -6.65 -11.58
C GLY A 6 7.62 -7.40 -10.30
N VAL A 7 8.26 -8.55 -10.10
CA VAL A 7 8.09 -9.37 -8.88
C VAL A 7 9.47 -9.68 -8.32
N ASP A 8 9.71 -9.26 -7.07
CA ASP A 8 10.89 -9.66 -6.33
C ASP A 8 10.85 -11.16 -6.01
N VAL A 9 11.97 -11.71 -5.65
CA VAL A 9 12.15 -13.16 -5.54
C VAL A 9 12.36 -13.59 -4.09
N ASP A 10 13.30 -12.97 -3.38
CA ASP A 10 13.63 -13.32 -2.00
C ASP A 10 12.51 -12.86 -1.06
N ASP A 11 12.03 -13.76 -0.19
CA ASP A 11 10.90 -13.59 0.70
C ASP A 11 9.57 -13.16 0.02
N VAL A 12 9.54 -13.16 -1.31
CA VAL A 12 8.33 -13.02 -2.11
C VAL A 12 7.96 -14.35 -2.79
N LEU A 13 8.92 -15.05 -3.41
CA LEU A 13 8.71 -16.36 -4.07
C LEU A 13 9.46 -17.51 -3.40
N TYR A 14 10.64 -17.23 -2.85
CA TYR A 14 11.46 -18.17 -2.07
C TYR A 14 11.61 -17.68 -0.64
N LEU A 15 11.65 -18.62 0.31
CA LEU A 15 12.00 -18.32 1.69
C LEU A 15 13.48 -17.94 1.75
N CYS A 16 13.80 -16.71 2.05
CA CYS A 16 15.18 -16.24 2.20
C CYS A 16 15.55 -16.12 3.68
N ASN A 17 14.95 -15.21 4.40
CA ASN A 17 15.27 -14.96 5.80
C ASN A 17 15.00 -16.18 6.69
N GLN A 18 13.85 -16.84 6.56
CA GLN A 18 13.55 -18.03 7.37
C GLN A 18 14.52 -19.18 7.06
N HIS A 19 14.80 -19.43 5.79
CA HIS A 19 15.75 -20.49 5.40
C HIS A 19 17.17 -20.22 5.94
N ALA A 20 17.61 -18.97 5.90
CA ALA A 20 18.91 -18.60 6.48
C ALA A 20 18.95 -18.74 8.01
N LEU A 21 17.85 -18.42 8.71
CA LEU A 21 17.74 -18.67 10.14
C LEU A 21 17.77 -20.17 10.48
N ASP A 22 17.10 -21.00 9.68
CA ASP A 22 17.08 -22.44 9.86
C ASP A 22 18.48 -23.05 9.68
N MET A 23 19.24 -22.58 8.68
CA MET A 23 20.63 -22.97 8.45
C MET A 23 21.53 -22.49 9.60
N LEU A 24 21.41 -21.23 10.01
CA LEU A 24 22.19 -20.65 11.12
C LEU A 24 21.95 -21.42 12.40
N SER A 25 20.68 -21.72 12.73
CA SER A 25 20.30 -22.49 13.91
C SER A 25 20.93 -23.88 13.91
N LYS A 26 21.01 -24.51 12.74
CA LYS A 26 21.60 -25.85 12.54
C LYS A 26 23.13 -25.84 12.68
N ASP A 27 23.78 -24.86 12.00
CA ASP A 27 25.24 -24.75 11.97
C ASP A 27 25.83 -24.36 13.34
N LYS A 28 25.12 -23.55 14.07
CA LYS A 28 25.57 -23.01 15.38
C LYS A 28 24.93 -23.69 16.59
N ALA A 29 24.07 -24.70 16.38
CA ALA A 29 23.31 -25.39 17.44
C ALA A 29 22.50 -24.41 18.35
N TYR A 30 22.01 -23.32 17.76
CA TYR A 30 21.11 -22.38 18.42
C TYR A 30 19.71 -22.97 18.58
N LEU A 31 18.95 -22.46 19.55
CA LEU A 31 17.50 -22.69 19.61
C LEU A 31 16.85 -22.19 18.31
N PRO A 32 15.69 -22.76 17.90
CA PRO A 32 14.98 -22.30 16.72
C PRO A 32 14.79 -20.78 16.72
N LEU A 33 15.32 -20.10 15.68
CA LEU A 33 15.24 -18.67 15.54
C LEU A 33 13.97 -18.32 14.73
N ASN A 34 13.32 -17.21 15.08
CA ASN A 34 12.03 -16.85 14.49
C ASN A 34 12.16 -15.64 13.57
N ILE A 35 11.56 -15.72 12.39
CA ILE A 35 11.49 -14.63 11.42
C ILE A 35 10.79 -13.38 11.99
N TYR A 36 9.88 -13.53 12.95
CA TYR A 36 9.19 -12.42 13.59
C TYR A 36 10.07 -11.59 14.53
N ASP A 37 11.29 -12.10 14.86
CA ASP A 37 12.27 -11.33 15.63
C ASP A 37 13.08 -10.37 14.74
N ILE A 38 12.94 -10.47 13.42
CA ILE A 38 13.53 -9.54 12.46
C ILE A 38 12.57 -8.33 12.34
N THR A 39 12.93 -7.23 12.98
CA THR A 39 12.08 -6.01 13.04
C THR A 39 12.52 -4.88 12.12
N GLY A 40 13.56 -5.08 11.32
CA GLY A 40 14.08 -4.09 10.36
C GLY A 40 14.81 -4.75 9.20
N TRP A 41 14.86 -4.08 8.07
CA TRP A 41 15.56 -4.56 6.90
C TRP A 41 17.07 -4.62 7.14
N GLY A 42 17.66 -5.79 6.92
CA GLY A 42 19.11 -6.01 6.98
C GLY A 42 19.71 -6.11 8.38
N THR A 43 19.05 -5.61 9.41
CA THR A 43 19.52 -5.65 10.80
C THR A 43 18.42 -6.05 11.76
N SER A 44 18.80 -6.65 12.87
CA SER A 44 17.89 -6.96 13.98
C SER A 44 18.41 -6.38 15.28
N LYS A 45 17.58 -6.37 16.32
CA LYS A 45 18.03 -6.02 17.69
C LYS A 45 18.95 -7.08 18.31
N ASN A 46 19.02 -8.25 17.69
CA ASN A 46 19.83 -9.37 18.14
C ASN A 46 20.92 -9.66 17.10
N SER A 47 22.18 -9.44 17.46
CA SER A 47 23.34 -9.69 16.59
C SER A 47 23.44 -11.15 16.08
N ILE A 48 22.91 -12.11 16.84
CA ILE A 48 22.85 -13.52 16.42
C ILE A 48 21.97 -13.67 15.16
N LEU A 49 20.83 -12.97 15.11
CA LEU A 49 19.94 -13.01 13.95
C LEU A 49 20.60 -12.40 12.71
N ASP A 50 21.51 -11.44 12.88
CA ASP A 50 22.20 -10.79 11.77
C ASP A 50 23.26 -11.68 11.10
N GLU A 51 23.74 -12.73 11.80
CA GLU A 51 24.65 -13.73 11.21
C GLU A 51 24.00 -14.45 10.01
N ARG A 52 22.67 -14.51 9.91
CA ARG A 52 21.93 -15.09 8.78
C ARG A 52 22.33 -14.46 7.43
N ILE A 53 22.72 -13.18 7.42
CA ILE A 53 23.06 -12.41 6.21
C ILE A 53 24.25 -13.06 5.46
N ALA A 54 25.15 -13.71 6.17
CA ALA A 54 26.30 -14.41 5.58
C ALA A 54 25.89 -15.58 4.66
N TYR A 55 24.67 -16.10 4.77
CA TYR A 55 24.17 -17.17 3.90
C TYR A 55 23.73 -16.64 2.53
N PHE A 56 23.29 -15.39 2.42
CA PHE A 56 22.73 -14.82 1.18
C PHE A 56 23.72 -14.79 0.01
N SER A 57 25.03 -14.84 0.29
CA SER A 57 26.10 -14.88 -0.71
C SER A 57 26.61 -16.29 -1.06
N LYS A 58 26.00 -17.34 -0.50
CA LYS A 58 26.39 -18.73 -0.76
C LYS A 58 25.57 -19.30 -1.93
N VAL A 59 26.25 -19.93 -2.89
CA VAL A 59 25.60 -20.52 -4.08
C VAL A 59 24.63 -21.64 -3.68
N ASP A 60 25.07 -22.56 -2.81
CA ASP A 60 24.27 -23.67 -2.31
C ASP A 60 23.02 -23.20 -1.55
N PHE A 61 23.10 -22.06 -0.86
CA PHE A 61 21.93 -21.42 -0.26
C PHE A 61 20.88 -21.03 -1.30
N VAL A 62 21.31 -20.33 -2.37
CA VAL A 62 20.41 -19.90 -3.45
C VAL A 62 19.82 -21.09 -4.20
N GLU A 63 20.61 -22.14 -4.42
CA GLU A 63 20.17 -23.37 -5.08
C GLU A 63 19.14 -24.16 -4.27
N ASN A 64 19.17 -24.06 -2.95
CA ASN A 64 18.33 -24.84 -2.05
C ASN A 64 17.23 -24.05 -1.33
N GLN A 65 17.05 -22.76 -1.63
CA GLN A 65 15.97 -21.97 -1.04
C GLN A 65 14.61 -22.64 -1.28
N PRO A 66 13.78 -22.84 -0.24
CA PRO A 66 12.44 -23.40 -0.41
C PRO A 66 11.52 -22.41 -1.13
N ILE A 67 10.70 -22.91 -2.04
CA ILE A 67 9.64 -22.11 -2.68
C ILE A 67 8.53 -21.86 -1.65
N ILE A 68 8.06 -20.64 -1.57
CA ILE A 68 6.90 -20.27 -0.72
C ILE A 68 5.65 -21.00 -1.27
N ARG A 69 4.88 -21.60 -0.35
CA ARG A 69 3.66 -22.31 -0.71
C ARG A 69 2.72 -21.41 -1.51
N GLY A 70 2.31 -21.88 -2.69
CA GLY A 70 1.42 -21.15 -3.59
C GLY A 70 2.10 -20.23 -4.59
N ALA A 71 3.43 -19.99 -4.50
CA ALA A 71 4.15 -19.07 -5.40
C ALA A 71 4.04 -19.46 -6.88
N LYS A 72 4.08 -20.75 -7.22
CA LYS A 72 3.93 -21.20 -8.62
C LYS A 72 2.56 -20.85 -9.18
N LYS A 73 1.49 -21.19 -8.44
CA LYS A 73 0.12 -20.85 -8.82
C LYS A 73 -0.09 -19.33 -8.92
N PHE A 74 0.49 -18.58 -7.98
CA PHE A 74 0.45 -17.13 -8.00
C PHE A 74 1.04 -16.56 -9.31
N ILE A 75 2.23 -17.00 -9.71
CA ILE A 75 2.89 -16.54 -10.94
C ILE A 75 2.08 -16.97 -12.19
N GLU A 76 1.52 -18.18 -12.21
CA GLU A 76 0.62 -18.63 -13.28
C GLU A 76 -0.60 -17.72 -13.45
N GLU A 77 -1.28 -17.38 -12.35
CA GLU A 77 -2.44 -16.47 -12.38
C GLU A 77 -2.03 -15.03 -12.75
N LEU A 78 -0.90 -14.56 -12.22
CA LEU A 78 -0.38 -13.23 -12.52
C LEU A 78 -0.01 -13.06 -14.00
N SER A 79 0.56 -14.11 -14.62
CA SER A 79 0.93 -14.13 -16.04
C SER A 79 -0.27 -13.96 -16.98
N LYS A 80 -1.48 -14.26 -16.53
CA LYS A 80 -2.71 -14.03 -17.30
C LYS A 80 -3.10 -12.54 -17.31
N LYS A 81 -2.67 -11.78 -16.30
CA LYS A 81 -3.03 -10.37 -16.09
C LYS A 81 -2.03 -9.38 -16.70
N GLY A 82 -0.74 -9.76 -16.80
CA GLY A 82 0.31 -8.88 -17.33
C GLY A 82 1.56 -9.63 -17.73
N ASP A 83 2.58 -8.89 -18.19
CA ASP A 83 3.92 -9.40 -18.44
C ASP A 83 4.66 -9.40 -17.10
N VAL A 84 4.90 -10.61 -16.58
CA VAL A 84 5.64 -10.80 -15.34
C VAL A 84 7.14 -10.76 -15.61
N ILE A 85 7.86 -9.96 -14.83
CA ILE A 85 9.31 -9.78 -14.89
C ILE A 85 9.85 -10.05 -13.49
N PHE A 86 10.73 -11.04 -13.36
CA PHE A 86 11.45 -11.25 -12.09
C PHE A 86 12.53 -10.19 -11.94
N VAL A 87 12.53 -9.50 -10.80
CA VAL A 87 13.48 -8.40 -10.50
C VAL A 87 14.14 -8.70 -9.16
N THR A 88 15.32 -9.33 -9.19
CA THR A 88 15.99 -9.84 -7.99
C THR A 88 17.42 -9.36 -7.87
N ALA A 89 17.95 -9.27 -6.67
CA ALA A 89 19.35 -8.94 -6.39
C ALA A 89 20.01 -10.07 -5.62
N VAL A 90 21.11 -10.58 -6.15
CA VAL A 90 21.99 -11.55 -5.49
C VAL A 90 23.45 -11.18 -5.73
N GLY A 91 24.36 -11.70 -4.92
CA GLY A 91 25.80 -11.54 -5.15
C GLY A 91 26.23 -12.08 -6.53
N ALA A 92 27.27 -11.50 -7.12
CA ALA A 92 27.72 -11.85 -8.47
C ALA A 92 27.97 -13.36 -8.67
N ASN A 93 28.52 -14.04 -7.66
CA ASN A 93 28.75 -15.48 -7.64
C ASN A 93 27.46 -16.32 -7.64
N CYS A 94 26.33 -15.74 -7.26
CA CYS A 94 25.04 -16.43 -7.16
C CYS A 94 24.10 -16.18 -8.36
N MET A 95 24.46 -15.30 -9.30
CA MET A 95 23.58 -14.89 -10.40
C MET A 95 23.16 -16.07 -11.28
N THR A 96 24.09 -16.94 -11.64
CA THR A 96 23.80 -18.13 -12.47
C THR A 96 22.87 -19.10 -11.76
N ALA A 97 23.12 -19.39 -10.49
CA ALA A 97 22.26 -20.26 -9.68
C ALA A 97 20.84 -19.70 -9.56
N ARG A 98 20.71 -18.40 -9.33
CA ARG A 98 19.42 -17.71 -9.28
C ARG A 98 18.66 -17.82 -10.60
N ALA A 99 19.31 -17.53 -11.72
CA ALA A 99 18.69 -17.63 -13.04
C ALA A 99 18.20 -19.05 -13.34
N GLN A 100 19.06 -20.06 -13.13
CA GLN A 100 18.71 -21.46 -13.35
C GLN A 100 17.53 -21.93 -12.48
N ARG A 101 17.49 -21.49 -11.22
CA ARG A 101 16.37 -21.80 -10.32
C ARG A 101 15.06 -21.19 -10.81
N LEU A 102 15.06 -19.93 -11.22
CA LEU A 102 13.86 -19.26 -11.73
C LEU A 102 13.35 -19.91 -13.01
N ILE A 103 14.23 -20.24 -13.96
CA ILE A 103 13.88 -20.96 -15.21
C ILE A 103 13.25 -22.32 -14.90
N LYS A 104 13.86 -23.09 -14.01
CA LYS A 104 13.36 -24.41 -13.60
C LYS A 104 12.02 -24.34 -12.89
N ASP A 105 11.87 -23.42 -11.93
CA ASP A 105 10.73 -23.41 -11.03
C ASP A 105 9.51 -22.66 -11.59
N PHE A 106 9.75 -21.72 -12.52
CA PHE A 106 8.72 -20.89 -13.17
C PHE A 106 8.84 -20.90 -14.71
N PRO A 107 8.70 -22.07 -15.36
CA PRO A 107 8.93 -22.22 -16.80
C PRO A 107 7.93 -21.44 -17.67
N MET A 108 6.84 -20.93 -17.09
CA MET A 108 5.88 -20.06 -17.78
C MET A 108 6.41 -18.64 -18.00
N ILE A 109 7.48 -18.22 -17.32
CA ILE A 109 8.10 -16.91 -17.48
C ILE A 109 9.29 -17.02 -18.45
N PRO A 110 9.31 -16.25 -19.54
CA PRO A 110 10.43 -16.26 -20.48
C PRO A 110 11.75 -15.85 -19.80
N GLU A 111 12.86 -16.47 -20.17
CA GLU A 111 14.19 -16.16 -19.61
C GLU A 111 14.56 -14.68 -19.75
N ARG A 112 14.16 -14.04 -20.86
CA ARG A 112 14.36 -12.59 -21.10
C ARG A 112 13.66 -11.69 -20.08
N ASN A 113 12.73 -12.23 -19.29
CA ASN A 113 12.02 -11.52 -18.23
C ASN A 113 12.66 -11.75 -16.84
N ILE A 114 13.89 -12.27 -16.80
CA ILE A 114 14.64 -12.43 -15.55
C ILE A 114 15.70 -11.32 -15.49
N MET A 115 15.50 -10.38 -14.57
CA MET A 115 16.43 -9.27 -14.35
C MET A 115 17.13 -9.45 -13.00
N ILE A 116 18.46 -9.63 -13.03
CA ILE A 116 19.27 -9.82 -11.82
C ILE A 116 20.17 -8.60 -11.64
N GLY A 117 19.89 -7.81 -10.61
CA GLY A 117 20.64 -6.61 -10.26
C GLY A 117 19.96 -5.80 -9.17
N ALA A 118 20.74 -4.99 -8.45
CA ALA A 118 20.27 -4.20 -7.33
C ALA A 118 19.54 -2.90 -7.75
N ARG A 119 19.74 -2.43 -8.99
CA ARG A 119 19.22 -1.16 -9.51
C ARG A 119 17.80 -1.33 -10.06
N LYS A 120 16.86 -1.72 -9.18
CA LYS A 120 15.43 -1.89 -9.54
C LYS A 120 14.77 -0.56 -9.94
N ASP A 121 15.33 0.56 -9.52
CA ASP A 121 14.94 1.92 -9.90
C ASP A 121 15.08 2.21 -11.41
N LEU A 122 15.92 1.48 -12.12
CA LEU A 122 16.11 1.65 -13.57
C LEU A 122 15.04 0.92 -14.40
N MET A 123 14.16 0.15 -13.77
CA MET A 123 13.16 -0.63 -14.47
C MET A 123 11.90 0.21 -14.76
N ALA A 124 11.47 0.21 -16.03
CA ALA A 124 10.21 0.82 -16.45
C ALA A 124 9.04 -0.14 -16.25
N LEU A 125 8.54 -0.22 -15.02
CA LEU A 125 7.47 -1.11 -14.60
C LEU A 125 6.16 -0.33 -14.36
N ASP A 126 5.03 -0.96 -14.63
CA ASP A 126 3.75 -0.44 -14.17
C ASP A 126 3.53 -0.77 -12.68
N ILE A 127 3.81 -2.00 -12.29
CA ILE A 127 3.68 -2.48 -10.91
C ILE A 127 4.99 -3.11 -10.47
N LEU A 128 5.43 -2.87 -9.24
CA LEU A 128 6.52 -3.59 -8.58
C LEU A 128 6.00 -4.20 -7.29
N LEU A 129 6.10 -5.51 -7.11
CA LEU A 129 5.89 -6.21 -5.84
C LEU A 129 7.24 -6.55 -5.22
N ASP A 130 7.50 -6.03 -4.01
CA ASP A 130 8.78 -6.20 -3.32
C ASP A 130 8.57 -6.11 -1.80
N ASP A 131 9.31 -6.86 -1.01
CA ASP A 131 9.27 -6.80 0.46
C ASP A 131 10.25 -5.78 1.05
N GLY A 132 11.20 -5.33 0.25
CA GLY A 132 12.21 -4.33 0.61
C GLY A 132 11.67 -2.91 0.49
N ALA A 133 11.41 -2.25 1.62
CA ALA A 133 10.91 -0.89 1.64
C ALA A 133 11.78 0.09 0.84
N HIS A 134 13.10 -0.08 0.85
CA HIS A 134 14.02 0.77 0.09
C HIS A 134 13.85 0.61 -1.43
N ASN A 135 13.53 -0.60 -1.91
CA ASN A 135 13.24 -0.86 -3.32
C ASN A 135 11.92 -0.17 -3.73
N ILE A 136 10.90 -0.28 -2.88
CA ILE A 136 9.59 0.36 -3.11
C ILE A 136 9.70 1.88 -3.13
N LEU A 137 10.38 2.48 -2.16
CA LEU A 137 10.56 3.93 -2.09
C LEU A 137 11.44 4.48 -3.22
N GLY A 138 12.46 3.73 -3.65
CA GLY A 138 13.34 4.10 -4.76
C GLY A 138 12.81 3.76 -6.15
N SER A 139 11.74 2.98 -6.26
CA SER A 139 11.19 2.51 -7.55
C SER A 139 10.62 3.64 -8.40
N ASN A 140 10.72 3.50 -9.73
CA ASN A 140 10.02 4.31 -10.72
C ASN A 140 8.74 3.64 -11.25
N ALA A 141 8.29 2.55 -10.65
CA ALA A 141 7.01 1.94 -10.98
C ALA A 141 5.85 2.89 -10.59
N THR A 142 4.81 2.92 -11.43
CA THR A 142 3.59 3.70 -11.12
C THR A 142 2.91 3.20 -9.86
N TYR A 143 2.86 1.87 -9.68
CA TYR A 143 2.28 1.21 -8.51
C TYR A 143 3.34 0.39 -7.77
N PRO A 144 4.15 1.02 -6.91
CA PRO A 144 5.07 0.29 -6.03
C PRO A 144 4.27 -0.34 -4.88
N VAL A 145 4.28 -1.67 -4.80
CA VAL A 145 3.47 -2.45 -3.85
C VAL A 145 4.36 -3.17 -2.86
N LEU A 146 4.22 -2.85 -1.58
CA LEU A 146 4.96 -3.49 -0.51
C LEU A 146 4.33 -4.85 -0.14
N PHE A 147 5.11 -5.92 -0.27
CA PHE A 147 4.72 -7.22 0.26
C PHE A 147 5.03 -7.28 1.76
N ARG A 148 4.00 -7.37 2.61
CA ARG A 148 4.15 -7.29 4.05
C ARG A 148 4.93 -8.46 4.60
N ARG A 149 5.97 -8.13 5.38
CA ARG A 149 6.84 -9.03 6.13
C ARG A 149 7.15 -8.43 7.51
N PRO A 150 7.61 -9.22 8.49
CA PRO A 150 7.87 -8.69 9.83
C PRO A 150 8.75 -7.45 9.87
N TRP A 151 9.76 -7.36 9.00
CA TRP A 151 10.71 -6.23 8.95
C TRP A 151 10.20 -4.95 8.31
N ASN A 152 9.01 -4.97 7.72
CA ASN A 152 8.42 -3.78 7.09
C ASN A 152 7.04 -3.39 7.63
N ASN A 153 6.56 -4.06 8.69
CA ASN A 153 5.21 -3.85 9.24
C ASN A 153 4.97 -2.43 9.75
N ASN A 154 6.02 -1.72 10.16
CA ASN A 154 5.92 -0.36 10.70
C ASN A 154 5.82 0.72 9.61
N LEU A 155 6.05 0.37 8.35
CA LEU A 155 5.94 1.31 7.24
C LEU A 155 4.49 1.42 6.79
N THR A 156 3.94 2.62 6.84
CA THR A 156 2.57 2.95 6.39
C THR A 156 2.61 3.89 5.18
N GLY A 157 1.46 4.15 4.55
CA GLY A 157 1.33 5.13 3.48
C GLY A 157 1.59 4.61 2.06
N LEU A 158 2.04 3.36 1.88
CA LEU A 158 2.23 2.71 0.58
C LEU A 158 1.08 1.75 0.25
N LEU A 159 0.87 1.52 -1.04
CA LEU A 159 0.15 0.32 -1.48
C LEU A 159 0.84 -0.90 -0.89
N SER A 160 0.08 -1.78 -0.27
CA SER A 160 0.65 -2.96 0.37
C SER A 160 -0.32 -4.12 0.39
N VAL A 161 0.23 -5.33 0.43
CA VAL A 161 -0.53 -6.58 0.46
C VAL A 161 0.12 -7.57 1.43
N ASN A 162 -0.69 -8.45 2.03
CA ASN A 162 -0.21 -9.43 3.00
C ASN A 162 0.04 -10.81 2.37
N ASN A 163 -0.52 -11.08 1.19
CA ASN A 163 -0.47 -12.38 0.53
C ASN A 163 -0.72 -12.26 -0.97
N TYR A 164 -0.58 -13.39 -1.69
CA TYR A 164 -0.75 -13.45 -3.15
C TYR A 164 -2.18 -13.14 -3.61
N GLU A 165 -3.19 -13.58 -2.88
CA GLU A 165 -4.59 -13.34 -3.22
C GLU A 165 -4.91 -11.84 -3.20
N SER A 166 -4.47 -11.15 -2.14
CA SER A 166 -4.62 -9.70 -2.02
C SER A 166 -3.89 -8.95 -3.14
N PHE A 167 -2.71 -9.44 -3.57
CA PHE A 167 -1.99 -8.83 -4.68
C PHE A 167 -2.71 -9.05 -6.02
N LEU A 168 -3.20 -10.25 -6.31
CA LEU A 168 -3.97 -10.53 -7.52
C LEU A 168 -5.23 -9.65 -7.61
N LYS A 169 -5.93 -9.48 -6.47
CA LYS A 169 -7.07 -8.57 -6.35
C LYS A 169 -6.67 -7.12 -6.60
N LEU A 170 -5.56 -6.67 -6.03
CA LEU A 170 -5.03 -5.32 -6.27
C LEU A 170 -4.69 -5.09 -7.74
N VAL A 171 -4.10 -6.06 -8.43
CA VAL A 171 -3.82 -5.97 -9.87
C VAL A 171 -5.11 -5.81 -10.67
N ASP A 172 -6.19 -6.54 -10.34
CA ASP A 172 -7.49 -6.35 -10.98
C ASP A 172 -8.05 -4.94 -10.75
N GLN A 173 -7.94 -4.43 -9.52
CA GLN A 173 -8.35 -3.06 -9.19
C GLN A 173 -7.56 -2.01 -9.99
N ILE A 174 -6.25 -2.18 -10.14
CA ILE A 174 -5.38 -1.30 -10.95
C ILE A 174 -5.78 -1.34 -12.43
N ILE A 175 -6.10 -2.52 -12.98
CA ILE A 175 -6.58 -2.67 -14.36
C ILE A 175 -7.88 -1.87 -14.56
N ILE A 176 -8.82 -1.96 -13.64
CA ILE A 176 -10.07 -1.20 -13.66
C ILE A 176 -9.78 0.30 -13.62
N GLN A 177 -8.94 0.74 -12.69
CA GLN A 177 -8.58 2.15 -12.54
C GLN A 177 -7.96 2.73 -13.82
N ARG A 178 -6.98 2.07 -14.41
CA ARG A 178 -6.29 2.53 -15.63
C ARG A 178 -7.21 2.67 -16.85
N ASN A 179 -8.25 1.86 -16.90
CA ASN A 179 -9.20 1.84 -18.03
C ASN A 179 -10.44 2.70 -17.80
N SER A 180 -10.53 3.40 -16.67
CA SER A 180 -11.70 4.18 -16.28
C SER A 180 -11.45 5.68 -16.43
N THR A 181 -12.39 6.36 -17.08
CA THR A 181 -12.56 7.81 -16.98
C THR A 181 -13.64 8.10 -15.94
N TYR A 182 -13.53 9.22 -15.23
CA TYR A 182 -14.54 9.59 -14.24
C TYR A 182 -15.50 10.64 -14.76
N ASN A 183 -16.75 10.61 -14.25
CA ASN A 183 -17.76 11.65 -14.41
C ASN A 183 -18.55 11.78 -13.10
N LEU A 184 -18.58 12.97 -12.53
CA LEU A 184 -19.20 13.25 -11.23
C LEU A 184 -20.55 13.98 -11.35
N GLU A 185 -21.04 14.28 -12.56
CA GLU A 185 -22.29 15.04 -12.79
C GLU A 185 -23.51 14.41 -12.10
N ASN A 186 -23.57 13.11 -12.03
CA ASN A 186 -24.68 12.37 -11.42
C ASN A 186 -24.35 11.82 -10.02
N GLY A 187 -23.44 12.48 -9.31
CA GLY A 187 -22.92 12.03 -8.04
C GLY A 187 -21.70 11.11 -8.16
N GLY A 188 -20.96 10.96 -7.07
CA GLY A 188 -19.74 10.16 -7.10
C GLY A 188 -18.95 10.23 -5.81
N VAL A 189 -17.64 9.92 -5.89
CA VAL A 189 -16.75 9.89 -4.75
C VAL A 189 -15.46 10.65 -5.05
N ILE A 190 -15.09 11.58 -4.18
CA ILE A 190 -13.77 12.23 -4.17
C ILE A 190 -12.94 11.59 -3.05
N CYS A 191 -11.87 10.90 -3.42
CA CYS A 191 -10.89 10.36 -2.50
C CYS A 191 -9.75 11.38 -2.32
N LEU A 192 -9.63 11.99 -1.14
CA LEU A 192 -8.54 12.90 -0.81
C LEU A 192 -7.37 12.09 -0.25
N VAL A 193 -6.31 11.97 -1.04
CA VAL A 193 -5.08 11.22 -0.72
C VAL A 193 -3.95 12.21 -0.45
N GLY A 194 -2.96 11.82 0.33
CA GLY A 194 -1.78 12.62 0.61
C GLY A 194 -1.27 12.45 2.03
N PRO A 195 -0.12 13.02 2.37
CA PRO A 195 0.53 12.81 3.65
C PRO A 195 -0.34 13.22 4.84
N SER A 196 -0.12 12.58 5.97
CA SER A 196 -0.67 13.05 7.24
C SER A 196 -0.26 14.53 7.44
N GLY A 197 -1.19 15.39 7.82
CA GLY A 197 -0.91 16.83 7.93
C GLY A 197 -0.93 17.63 6.62
N SER A 198 -1.32 17.02 5.49
CA SER A 198 -1.47 17.75 4.21
C SER A 198 -2.73 18.62 4.13
N GLY A 199 -3.70 18.46 5.05
CA GLY A 199 -4.93 19.25 5.05
C GLY A 199 -6.17 18.52 4.51
N LYS A 200 -6.13 17.19 4.41
CA LYS A 200 -7.26 16.37 3.91
C LYS A 200 -8.56 16.64 4.67
N ALA A 201 -8.49 16.64 6.00
CA ALA A 201 -9.67 16.84 6.85
C ALA A 201 -10.22 18.25 6.75
N GLU A 202 -9.37 19.27 6.67
CA GLU A 202 -9.73 20.67 6.51
C GLU A 202 -10.42 20.91 5.18
N LEU A 203 -9.87 20.38 4.08
CA LEU A 203 -10.48 20.51 2.75
C LEU A 203 -11.81 19.78 2.67
N ALA A 204 -11.89 18.57 3.23
CA ALA A 204 -13.14 17.81 3.28
C ALA A 204 -14.24 18.57 4.06
N LYS A 205 -13.87 19.16 5.21
CA LYS A 205 -14.79 19.95 6.03
C LYS A 205 -15.30 21.20 5.32
N GLU A 206 -14.46 21.82 4.49
CA GLU A 206 -14.87 22.98 3.70
C GLU A 206 -15.78 22.56 2.52
N LEU A 207 -15.48 21.45 1.84
CA LEU A 207 -16.30 20.94 0.75
C LEU A 207 -17.73 20.63 1.19
N ILE A 208 -17.93 19.97 2.34
CA ILE A 208 -19.26 19.56 2.80
C ILE A 208 -20.14 20.71 3.29
N LYS A 209 -19.65 21.95 3.33
CA LYS A 209 -20.51 23.12 3.53
C LYS A 209 -21.43 23.38 2.32
N ASP A 210 -21.04 22.91 1.15
CA ASP A 210 -21.86 22.90 -0.04
C ASP A 210 -22.70 21.62 -0.06
N SER A 211 -24.01 21.75 -0.21
CA SER A 211 -24.97 20.64 -0.14
C SER A 211 -24.78 19.55 -1.19
N HIS A 212 -24.05 19.82 -2.26
CA HIS A 212 -23.68 18.82 -3.28
C HIS A 212 -22.69 17.77 -2.75
N PHE A 213 -21.99 18.09 -1.68
CA PHE A 213 -21.02 17.20 -1.06
C PHE A 213 -21.52 16.64 0.25
N ALA A 214 -21.08 15.44 0.60
CA ALA A 214 -21.39 14.83 1.90
C ALA A 214 -20.24 13.96 2.37
N ARG A 215 -20.11 13.79 3.68
CA ARG A 215 -19.21 12.82 4.27
C ARG A 215 -19.97 11.54 4.58
N PRO A 216 -19.51 10.36 4.15
CA PRO A 216 -20.10 9.09 4.57
C PRO A 216 -19.96 8.92 6.08
N VAL A 217 -20.99 8.40 6.72
CA VAL A 217 -20.93 8.05 8.14
C VAL A 217 -19.97 6.89 8.32
N THR A 218 -18.87 7.13 9.03
CA THR A 218 -17.83 6.14 9.30
C THR A 218 -18.18 5.31 10.52
N THR A 219 -17.94 4.00 10.46
CA THR A 219 -18.05 3.10 11.63
C THR A 219 -16.74 3.09 12.41
N THR A 220 -16.81 3.16 13.76
CA THR A 220 -15.62 3.17 14.60
C THR A 220 -15.79 2.37 15.89
N THR A 221 -14.68 1.88 16.42
CA THR A 221 -14.60 1.25 17.75
C THR A 221 -14.30 2.26 18.87
N ARG A 222 -13.92 3.49 18.51
CA ARG A 222 -13.63 4.56 19.44
C ARG A 222 -14.85 4.88 20.31
N LYS A 223 -14.62 5.14 21.58
CA LYS A 223 -15.68 5.64 22.46
C LYS A 223 -16.20 6.99 21.97
N ARG A 224 -17.53 7.16 22.02
CA ARG A 224 -18.21 8.40 21.70
C ARG A 224 -17.73 9.53 22.58
N ARG A 225 -17.47 10.71 22.02
CA ARG A 225 -17.14 11.92 22.75
C ARG A 225 -18.43 12.74 23.00
N PRO A 226 -18.48 13.55 24.06
CA PRO A 226 -19.58 14.52 24.23
C PRO A 226 -19.71 15.40 22.98
N ASN A 227 -20.93 15.64 22.52
CA ASN A 227 -21.27 16.45 21.34
C ASN A 227 -20.96 15.85 19.96
N GLU A 228 -20.75 14.55 19.83
CA GLU A 228 -20.57 13.84 18.56
C GLU A 228 -21.80 12.96 18.24
N ASP A 229 -22.95 13.55 17.91
CA ASP A 229 -24.22 12.78 17.85
C ASP A 229 -24.45 12.00 16.57
N GLN A 230 -23.86 12.35 15.43
CA GLN A 230 -24.15 11.70 14.14
C GLN A 230 -22.94 11.48 13.23
N ASP A 231 -21.72 11.73 13.71
CA ASP A 231 -20.52 11.67 12.87
C ASP A 231 -20.04 10.23 12.61
N TYR A 232 -20.40 9.30 13.50
CA TYR A 232 -19.91 7.92 13.47
C TYR A 232 -20.95 6.89 13.90
N ASN A 233 -20.84 5.68 13.34
CA ASN A 233 -21.48 4.48 13.88
C ASN A 233 -20.53 3.85 14.91
N TYR A 234 -20.88 3.85 16.18
CA TYR A 234 -20.06 3.31 17.26
C TYR A 234 -20.41 1.85 17.49
N ILE A 235 -19.43 0.94 17.32
CA ILE A 235 -19.60 -0.50 17.55
C ILE A 235 -18.45 -1.04 18.40
N SER A 236 -18.61 -2.25 18.95
CA SER A 236 -17.53 -2.91 19.66
C SER A 236 -16.43 -3.38 18.69
N ARG A 237 -15.21 -3.56 19.21
CA ARG A 237 -14.09 -4.09 18.43
C ARG A 237 -14.42 -5.47 17.84
N GLU A 238 -15.02 -6.35 18.64
CA GLU A 238 -15.45 -7.67 18.19
C GLU A 238 -16.44 -7.60 17.00
N GLN A 239 -17.40 -6.67 17.07
CA GLN A 239 -18.36 -6.46 16.00
C GLN A 239 -17.69 -5.87 14.75
N PHE A 240 -16.69 -4.99 14.93
CA PHE A 240 -15.94 -4.43 13.82
C PHE A 240 -15.15 -5.52 13.08
N GLU A 241 -14.42 -6.35 13.81
CA GLU A 241 -13.65 -7.47 13.26
C GLU A 241 -14.55 -8.46 12.52
N LYS A 242 -15.71 -8.82 13.08
CA LYS A 242 -16.71 -9.64 12.38
C LYS A 242 -17.23 -9.02 11.07
N ASN A 243 -17.42 -7.72 11.06
CA ASN A 243 -17.86 -7.00 9.86
C ASN A 243 -16.74 -6.93 8.81
N GLN A 244 -15.49 -6.80 9.25
CA GLN A 244 -14.32 -6.81 8.39
C GLN A 244 -14.15 -8.18 7.71
N ASP A 245 -14.27 -9.28 8.47
CA ASP A 245 -14.22 -10.65 7.95
C ASP A 245 -15.33 -10.94 6.92
N LYS A 246 -16.49 -10.30 7.08
CA LYS A 246 -17.62 -10.38 6.15
C LYS A 246 -17.50 -9.45 4.94
N GLY A 247 -16.45 -8.63 4.86
CA GLY A 247 -16.27 -7.67 3.78
C GLY A 247 -17.30 -6.53 3.75
N VAL A 248 -17.85 -6.14 4.91
CA VAL A 248 -18.85 -5.06 5.04
C VAL A 248 -18.22 -3.69 4.73
N PHE A 249 -16.93 -3.53 5.04
CA PHE A 249 -16.23 -2.28 4.83
C PHE A 249 -15.57 -2.24 3.44
N LEU A 250 -15.78 -1.15 2.73
CA LEU A 250 -15.02 -0.80 1.51
C LEU A 250 -13.57 -0.55 1.84
N GLU A 251 -13.34 0.15 2.95
CA GLU A 251 -12.03 0.41 3.50
C GLU A 251 -12.10 0.36 5.02
N SER A 252 -10.98 0.02 5.65
CA SER A 252 -10.83 0.13 7.09
C SER A 252 -9.39 0.48 7.45
N THR A 253 -9.23 1.26 8.49
CA THR A 253 -7.93 1.69 9.00
C THR A 253 -7.91 1.66 10.53
N VAL A 254 -6.70 1.61 11.09
CA VAL A 254 -6.49 1.75 12.53
C VAL A 254 -5.84 3.09 12.81
N TYR A 255 -6.43 3.84 13.71
CA TYR A 255 -5.94 5.15 14.10
C TYR A 255 -6.04 5.32 15.63
N GLY A 256 -4.91 5.60 16.27
CA GLY A 256 -4.87 5.73 17.75
C GLY A 256 -5.30 4.45 18.48
N GLY A 257 -5.09 3.27 17.89
CA GLY A 257 -5.51 1.99 18.46
C GLY A 257 -6.99 1.63 18.22
N GLU A 258 -7.75 2.52 17.60
CA GLU A 258 -9.17 2.33 17.28
C GLU A 258 -9.36 2.08 15.78
N TYR A 259 -10.37 1.28 15.46
CA TYR A 259 -10.73 0.96 14.08
C TYR A 259 -11.70 2.00 13.52
N TYR A 260 -11.54 2.28 12.23
CA TYR A 260 -12.45 3.11 11.44
C TYR A 260 -12.71 2.42 10.11
N GLY A 261 -13.95 2.46 9.62
CA GLY A 261 -14.29 1.84 8.34
C GLY A 261 -15.50 2.51 7.70
N ALA A 262 -15.44 2.68 6.38
CA ALA A 262 -16.56 3.14 5.57
C ALA A 262 -17.21 1.94 4.87
N THR A 263 -18.55 1.84 4.99
CA THR A 263 -19.31 0.78 4.33
C THR A 263 -19.67 1.17 2.91
N PHE A 264 -19.85 0.18 2.02
CA PHE A 264 -20.40 0.41 0.68
C PHE A 264 -21.73 1.16 0.76
N GLU A 265 -22.63 0.73 1.63
CA GLU A 265 -23.97 1.31 1.78
C GLU A 265 -23.92 2.80 2.14
N ALA A 266 -23.02 3.21 3.05
CA ALA A 266 -22.87 4.61 3.46
C ALA A 266 -22.42 5.51 2.31
N VAL A 267 -21.53 5.02 1.45
CA VAL A 267 -21.03 5.76 0.28
C VAL A 267 -22.09 5.74 -0.83
N ASP A 268 -22.63 4.58 -1.16
CA ASP A 268 -23.62 4.42 -2.23
C ASP A 268 -24.89 5.27 -1.98
N LYS A 269 -25.36 5.35 -0.74
CA LYS A 269 -26.47 6.21 -0.36
C LYS A 269 -26.29 7.69 -0.78
N ILE A 270 -25.06 8.20 -0.68
CA ILE A 270 -24.74 9.58 -1.08
C ILE A 270 -24.77 9.68 -2.62
N VAL A 271 -24.13 8.70 -3.29
CA VAL A 271 -24.06 8.66 -4.77
C VAL A 271 -25.47 8.54 -5.38
N GLN A 272 -26.34 7.69 -4.81
CA GLN A 272 -27.74 7.55 -5.25
C GLN A 272 -28.57 8.84 -5.10
N GLN A 273 -28.19 9.71 -4.16
CA GLN A 273 -28.77 11.04 -4.01
C GLN A 273 -28.23 12.07 -5.02
N LYS A 274 -27.41 11.63 -5.99
CA LYS A 274 -26.69 12.50 -6.94
C LYS A 274 -25.79 13.52 -6.25
N ARG A 275 -25.24 13.13 -5.09
CA ARG A 275 -24.29 13.93 -4.32
C ARG A 275 -22.90 13.29 -4.42
N ILE A 276 -21.89 14.05 -4.04
CA ILE A 276 -20.52 13.62 -4.07
C ILE A 276 -20.05 13.29 -2.64
N ALA A 277 -19.68 12.03 -2.41
CA ALA A 277 -19.07 11.59 -1.17
C ALA A 277 -17.61 12.10 -1.11
N VAL A 278 -17.23 12.75 -0.01
CA VAL A 278 -15.85 13.22 0.22
C VAL A 278 -15.18 12.35 1.26
N MET A 279 -14.09 11.68 0.87
CA MET A 279 -13.39 10.71 1.70
C MET A 279 -11.90 11.05 1.83
N PRO A 280 -11.48 11.63 2.97
CA PRO A 280 -10.06 11.60 3.36
C PRO A 280 -9.65 10.16 3.66
N ILE A 281 -8.78 9.59 2.84
CA ILE A 281 -8.51 8.14 2.83
C ILE A 281 -7.06 7.87 2.46
N ASP A 282 -6.54 6.70 2.82
CA ASP A 282 -5.24 6.25 2.32
C ASP A 282 -5.32 5.70 0.89
N ILE A 283 -4.17 5.42 0.30
CA ILE A 283 -4.11 4.98 -1.10
C ILE A 283 -4.73 3.60 -1.32
N CYS A 284 -4.64 2.70 -0.34
CA CYS A 284 -5.24 1.36 -0.44
C CYS A 284 -6.77 1.46 -0.52
N GLY A 285 -7.34 2.26 0.37
CA GLY A 285 -8.78 2.54 0.37
C GLY A 285 -9.22 3.28 -0.90
N ALA A 286 -8.44 4.27 -1.37
CA ALA A 286 -8.74 5.01 -2.59
C ALA A 286 -8.79 4.10 -3.84
N ILE A 287 -7.85 3.17 -4.00
CA ILE A 287 -7.86 2.18 -5.08
C ILE A 287 -9.09 1.26 -4.97
N THR A 288 -9.45 0.85 -3.76
CA THR A 288 -10.67 0.05 -3.54
C THR A 288 -11.93 0.82 -3.95
N ILE A 289 -12.07 2.08 -3.54
CA ILE A 289 -13.18 2.95 -3.96
C ILE A 289 -13.23 3.08 -5.48
N LYS A 290 -12.09 3.34 -6.14
CA LYS A 290 -12.02 3.46 -7.59
C LYS A 290 -12.44 2.17 -8.31
N SER A 291 -12.12 1.00 -7.75
CA SER A 291 -12.55 -0.28 -8.33
C SER A 291 -14.05 -0.55 -8.21
N VAL A 292 -14.68 -0.03 -7.15
CA VAL A 292 -16.12 -0.18 -6.89
C VAL A 292 -16.96 0.86 -7.64
N PHE A 293 -16.45 2.09 -7.74
CA PHE A 293 -17.08 3.21 -8.45
C PHE A 293 -16.21 3.69 -9.62
N PRO A 294 -15.89 2.84 -10.63
CA PRO A 294 -14.84 3.12 -11.61
C PRO A 294 -15.08 4.36 -12.47
N LYS A 295 -16.36 4.70 -12.73
CA LYS A 295 -16.75 5.87 -13.53
C LYS A 295 -17.14 7.08 -12.70
N ASN A 296 -17.41 6.90 -11.43
CA ASN A 296 -17.97 7.89 -10.53
C ASN A 296 -17.03 8.21 -9.37
N SER A 297 -15.74 7.91 -9.47
CA SER A 297 -14.78 8.28 -8.44
C SER A 297 -13.52 8.89 -9.01
N VAL A 298 -12.91 9.76 -8.21
CA VAL A 298 -11.66 10.45 -8.54
C VAL A 298 -10.72 10.45 -7.35
N LEU A 299 -9.45 10.17 -7.61
CA LEU A 299 -8.38 10.23 -6.63
C LEU A 299 -7.67 11.58 -6.75
N VAL A 300 -7.69 12.35 -5.68
CA VAL A 300 -7.11 13.69 -5.60
C VAL A 300 -5.94 13.69 -4.65
N PHE A 301 -4.73 13.94 -5.14
CA PHE A 301 -3.57 14.09 -4.29
C PHE A 301 -3.47 15.50 -3.73
N LEU A 302 -3.36 15.63 -2.41
CA LEU A 302 -3.15 16.91 -1.73
C LEU A 302 -1.66 17.15 -1.50
N GLU A 303 -1.08 17.97 -2.36
CA GLU A 303 0.33 18.33 -2.30
C GLU A 303 0.58 19.46 -1.32
N LYS A 304 1.45 19.22 -0.34
CA LYS A 304 1.94 20.22 0.62
C LYS A 304 3.44 20.06 0.83
N GLY A 305 4.16 21.15 0.98
CA GLY A 305 5.61 21.10 1.19
C GLY A 305 5.98 20.27 2.41
N LYS A 306 7.00 19.41 2.31
CA LYS A 306 7.42 18.48 3.37
C LYS A 306 7.64 19.16 4.71
N SER A 307 8.29 20.34 4.72
CA SER A 307 8.53 21.11 5.96
C SER A 307 7.22 21.50 6.66
N ALA A 308 6.21 21.92 5.91
CA ALA A 308 4.90 22.25 6.47
C ALA A 308 4.15 21.00 6.98
N VAL A 309 4.26 19.87 6.26
CA VAL A 309 3.71 18.58 6.69
C VAL A 309 4.34 18.15 8.02
N ILE A 310 5.66 18.18 8.12
CA ILE A 310 6.40 17.85 9.35
C ILE A 310 5.96 18.75 10.51
N HIS A 311 5.89 20.07 10.28
CA HIS A 311 5.44 21.02 11.29
C HIS A 311 4.01 20.69 11.77
N ASN A 312 3.11 20.41 10.84
CA ASN A 312 1.74 20.06 11.17
C ASN A 312 1.65 18.76 11.99
N ILE A 313 2.41 17.71 11.62
CA ILE A 313 2.46 16.45 12.37
C ILE A 313 2.98 16.67 13.80
N LEU A 314 4.06 17.45 13.97
CA LEU A 314 4.62 17.75 15.27
C LEU A 314 3.64 18.54 16.17
N SER A 315 2.80 19.37 15.57
CA SER A 315 1.78 20.18 16.26
C SER A 315 0.49 19.41 16.58
N MET A 316 0.32 18.18 16.12
CA MET A 316 -0.87 17.37 16.42
C MET A 316 -0.93 17.00 17.89
N ASP A 317 -2.15 17.01 18.44
CA ASP A 317 -2.45 16.46 19.77
C ASP A 317 -2.65 14.95 19.70
N CYS A 318 -1.52 14.21 19.64
CA CYS A 318 -1.50 12.75 19.62
C CYS A 318 -0.21 12.23 20.28
N PRO A 319 -0.15 10.92 20.66
CA PRO A 319 1.03 10.30 21.26
C PRO A 319 2.30 10.48 20.39
N GLN A 320 3.46 10.57 21.06
CA GLN A 320 4.75 10.73 20.37
C GLN A 320 5.04 9.59 19.38
N ASP A 321 4.77 8.35 19.76
CA ASP A 321 4.97 7.19 18.89
C ASP A 321 4.15 7.28 17.61
N GLU A 322 2.94 7.81 17.70
CA GLU A 322 2.09 8.06 16.53
C GLU A 322 2.67 9.16 15.63
N LYS A 323 3.20 10.25 16.21
CA LYS A 323 3.91 11.29 15.43
C LYS A 323 5.11 10.72 14.69
N VAL A 324 5.89 9.85 15.35
CA VAL A 324 7.05 9.18 14.73
C VAL A 324 6.61 8.33 13.54
N LEU A 325 5.58 7.51 13.68
CA LEU A 325 5.06 6.69 12.58
C LEU A 325 4.59 7.54 11.39
N ARG A 326 3.91 8.67 11.65
CA ARG A 326 3.46 9.60 10.62
C ARG A 326 4.64 10.28 9.91
N LEU A 327 5.69 10.65 10.62
CA LEU A 327 6.91 11.22 10.04
C LEU A 327 7.63 10.20 9.15
N LEU A 328 7.71 8.95 9.57
CA LEU A 328 8.33 7.87 8.80
C LEU A 328 7.55 7.53 7.52
N SER A 329 6.23 7.76 7.47
CA SER A 329 5.41 7.47 6.30
C SER A 329 5.41 8.58 5.23
N ILE A 330 5.96 9.75 5.51
CA ILE A 330 5.88 10.92 4.62
C ILE A 330 6.33 10.58 3.19
N ASP A 331 7.53 10.01 3.05
CA ASP A 331 8.08 9.70 1.72
C ASP A 331 7.27 8.63 0.99
N ALA A 332 6.75 7.65 1.73
CA ALA A 332 5.84 6.63 1.21
C ALA A 332 4.54 7.25 0.67
N GLU A 333 3.97 8.19 1.42
CA GLU A 333 2.72 8.84 1.05
C GLU A 333 2.88 9.76 -0.17
N TYR A 334 4.02 10.45 -0.30
CA TYR A 334 4.33 11.24 -1.51
C TYR A 334 4.49 10.39 -2.77
N LYS A 335 4.87 9.12 -2.64
CA LYS A 335 4.99 8.19 -3.75
C LYS A 335 3.66 7.93 -4.46
N ASN A 336 2.54 8.20 -3.79
CA ASN A 336 1.20 7.97 -4.32
C ASN A 336 0.72 9.07 -5.30
N ILE A 337 1.49 10.12 -5.51
CA ILE A 337 1.12 11.23 -6.40
C ILE A 337 0.84 10.76 -7.83
N ASP A 338 1.67 9.83 -8.34
CA ASP A 338 1.56 9.31 -9.71
C ASP A 338 0.37 8.35 -9.91
N ILE A 339 -0.25 7.91 -8.80
CA ILE A 339 -1.43 7.04 -8.82
C ILE A 339 -2.73 7.86 -8.93
N CYS A 340 -2.71 9.11 -8.47
CA CYS A 340 -3.89 9.94 -8.39
C CYS A 340 -4.28 10.58 -9.72
N ASP A 341 -5.59 10.80 -9.93
CA ASP A 341 -6.13 11.37 -11.18
C ASP A 341 -5.81 12.87 -11.31
N THR A 342 -5.69 13.59 -10.17
CA THR A 342 -5.40 15.04 -10.15
C THR A 342 -4.66 15.45 -8.87
N ILE A 343 -4.03 16.63 -8.93
CA ILE A 343 -3.24 17.18 -7.82
C ILE A 343 -3.81 18.54 -7.42
N VAL A 344 -3.99 18.76 -6.13
CA VAL A 344 -4.38 20.04 -5.55
C VAL A 344 -3.28 20.53 -4.61
N SER A 345 -2.81 21.75 -4.84
CA SER A 345 -1.79 22.36 -3.98
C SER A 345 -2.41 22.88 -2.69
N MET A 346 -1.89 22.39 -1.57
CA MET A 346 -2.19 22.88 -0.21
C MET A 346 -1.13 23.87 0.31
N ASN A 347 -0.25 24.36 -0.57
CA ASN A 347 0.71 25.44 -0.27
C ASN A 347 0.09 26.84 -0.47
N GLN A 348 -1.21 26.93 -0.61
CA GLN A 348 -1.99 28.14 -0.82
C GLN A 348 -3.14 28.22 0.19
N PRO A 349 -3.83 29.36 0.32
CA PRO A 349 -5.03 29.49 1.14
C PRO A 349 -6.11 28.45 0.79
N LEU A 350 -6.86 27.99 1.78
CA LEU A 350 -7.83 26.90 1.64
C LEU A 350 -8.92 27.19 0.60
N ASP A 351 -9.39 28.45 0.50
CA ASP A 351 -10.35 28.92 -0.51
C ASP A 351 -9.83 28.75 -1.94
N LYS A 352 -8.53 29.02 -2.16
CA LYS A 352 -7.88 28.79 -3.45
C LYS A 352 -7.71 27.33 -3.78
N ALA A 353 -7.33 26.51 -2.78
CA ALA A 353 -7.24 25.07 -2.96
C ALA A 353 -8.61 24.46 -3.30
N LEU A 354 -9.68 24.90 -2.63
CA LEU A 354 -11.05 24.51 -2.93
C LEU A 354 -11.47 24.88 -4.37
N LYS A 355 -11.15 26.11 -4.80
CA LYS A 355 -11.42 26.55 -6.17
C LYS A 355 -10.62 25.76 -7.19
N GLN A 356 -9.34 25.46 -6.91
CA GLN A 356 -8.50 24.63 -7.76
C GLN A 356 -9.13 23.23 -7.91
N LEU A 357 -9.56 22.61 -6.82
CA LEU A 357 -10.21 21.31 -6.84
C LEU A 357 -11.48 21.32 -7.69
N LYS A 358 -12.40 22.25 -7.43
CA LYS A 358 -13.64 22.35 -8.18
C LYS A 358 -13.38 22.54 -9.69
N ASN A 359 -12.44 23.41 -10.05
CA ASN A 359 -12.07 23.63 -11.45
C ASN A 359 -11.46 22.37 -12.10
N SER A 360 -10.58 21.64 -11.40
CA SER A 360 -9.94 20.43 -11.95
C SER A 360 -10.93 19.30 -12.17
N LEU A 361 -12.06 19.31 -11.48
CA LEU A 361 -13.12 18.31 -11.56
C LEU A 361 -14.34 18.79 -12.36
N GLU A 362 -14.26 19.98 -13.00
CA GLU A 362 -15.36 20.60 -13.74
C GLU A 362 -16.65 20.76 -12.93
N LEU A 363 -16.50 20.95 -11.61
CA LEU A 363 -17.61 21.15 -10.69
C LEU A 363 -17.91 22.65 -10.51
N SER A 364 -19.14 23.02 -10.73
CA SER A 364 -19.64 24.41 -10.57
C SER A 364 -19.80 24.81 -9.10
#